data_9c14bb10ce04e18efb2a8bf304c227b0
#
_entry.id   9c14bb10ce04e18efb2a8bf304c227b0
#
_cell.length_a   1.000
_cell.length_b   1.000
_cell.length_c   1.000
_cell.angle_alpha   90.00
_cell.angle_beta   90.00
_cell.angle_gamma   90.00
#
_symmetry.space_group_name_H-M   'P 1'
#
loop_
_entity.id
_entity.type
_entity.pdbx_description
1 polymer ?
#
loop_
_entity_poly.entity_id
_entity_poly.type
_entity_poly.pdbx_seq_one_letter_code
_entity_poly.pdbx_strand_id
1 'polypeptide(L)'
;MAEQHPVLVLLSKAQFMTSAPRLSSCPPGIGHEVAFVGRSNAGKSSAINALTRQRQLARASKTPGRTQLLNFFGLDGEERRLVDLPGYGYAAVPEAMKIAWQKELQNYLLKRDSLRGLMLLMDIRHPMLNYDVEMLKWAQAGKLPVHILLTKCDKLNRGPAMTTVQEVAKKLKEQGLTATISLFSALRGIGMEEAADKLGEWLHYPPQEGEAIPEANPGEEDSAPPA
;
A
#
# COMPACT_ATOMS: atom_id res chain seq x y z
N MET A 1 25.67 18.46 -6.37
CA MET A 1 24.81 17.75 -5.40
C MET A 1 23.85 16.93 -6.25
N ALA A 2 23.73 15.61 -6.04
CA ALA A 2 22.72 14.82 -6.77
C ALA A 2 21.33 15.36 -6.46
N GLU A 3 20.56 15.65 -7.51
CA GLU A 3 19.19 16.13 -7.39
C GLU A 3 18.36 15.07 -6.66
N GLN A 4 17.70 15.46 -5.56
CA GLN A 4 16.92 14.50 -4.78
C GLN A 4 15.64 14.18 -5.51
N HIS A 5 15.30 12.91 -5.62
CA HIS A 5 14.07 12.43 -6.24
C HIS A 5 12.84 13.14 -5.63
N PRO A 6 12.04 13.90 -6.42
CA PRO A 6 11.00 14.81 -5.89
C PRO A 6 9.95 14.06 -5.06
N VAL A 7 9.57 12.85 -5.47
CA VAL A 7 8.61 12.03 -4.72
C VAL A 7 9.17 11.60 -3.36
N LEU A 8 10.47 11.26 -3.26
CA LEU A 8 11.08 10.94 -1.97
C LEU A 8 11.13 12.14 -1.03
N VAL A 9 11.22 13.36 -1.57
CA VAL A 9 11.10 14.60 -0.79
C VAL A 9 9.67 14.76 -0.28
N LEU A 10 8.65 14.54 -1.12
CA LEU A 10 7.25 14.53 -0.69
C LEU A 10 7.02 13.50 0.42
N LEU A 11 7.43 12.25 0.20
CA LEU A 11 7.25 11.16 1.16
C LEU A 11 7.90 11.45 2.52
N SER A 12 9.02 12.19 2.53
CA SER A 12 9.69 12.55 3.80
C SER A 12 8.87 13.46 4.70
N LYS A 13 7.83 14.13 4.16
CA LYS A 13 6.89 14.99 4.91
C LYS A 13 5.76 14.21 5.56
N ALA A 14 5.69 12.89 5.37
CA ALA A 14 4.62 12.06 5.87
C ALA A 14 4.39 12.24 7.38
N GLN A 15 3.15 12.47 7.78
CA GLN A 15 2.75 12.60 9.17
C GLN A 15 1.57 11.68 9.45
N PHE A 16 1.57 11.07 10.64
CA PHE A 16 0.43 10.27 11.07
C PHE A 16 -0.82 11.15 11.20
N MET A 17 -1.91 10.73 10.57
CA MET A 17 -3.20 11.41 10.64
C MET A 17 -4.14 10.71 11.64
N THR A 18 -4.48 9.45 11.35
CA THR A 18 -5.46 8.69 12.12
C THR A 18 -5.33 7.19 11.86
N SER A 19 -6.05 6.42 12.66
CA SER A 19 -6.22 4.97 12.46
C SER A 19 -7.70 4.63 12.42
N ALA A 20 -8.12 3.83 11.45
CA ALA A 20 -9.51 3.43 11.26
C ALA A 20 -9.66 1.90 11.35
N PRO A 21 -10.63 1.37 12.12
CA PRO A 21 -10.89 -0.07 12.20
C PRO A 21 -11.71 -0.61 11.02
N ARG A 22 -12.36 0.26 10.24
CA ARG A 22 -13.25 -0.10 9.13
C ARG A 22 -13.38 1.06 8.14
N LEU A 23 -13.86 0.76 6.93
CA LEU A 23 -14.02 1.74 5.84
C LEU A 23 -14.84 2.99 6.26
N SER A 24 -15.96 2.80 6.98
CA SER A 24 -16.83 3.91 7.43
C SER A 24 -16.18 4.86 8.46
N SER A 25 -15.04 4.50 9.03
CA SER A 25 -14.27 5.31 9.99
C SER A 25 -13.03 5.94 9.35
N CYS A 26 -12.81 5.73 8.05
CA CYS A 26 -11.69 6.32 7.33
C CYS A 26 -11.89 7.83 7.15
N PRO A 27 -10.83 8.61 6.95
CA PRO A 27 -10.93 10.01 6.52
C PRO A 27 -11.78 10.15 5.25
N PRO A 28 -12.25 11.35 4.91
CA PRO A 28 -12.98 11.58 3.66
C PRO A 28 -12.28 10.97 2.45
N GLY A 29 -13.05 10.36 1.53
CA GLY A 29 -12.55 9.66 0.33
C GLY A 29 -12.13 10.60 -0.79
N ILE A 30 -11.47 11.72 -0.47
CA ILE A 30 -10.99 12.73 -1.41
C ILE A 30 -9.48 12.59 -1.64
N GLY A 31 -8.98 13.12 -2.74
CA GLY A 31 -7.57 13.12 -3.09
C GLY A 31 -7.04 11.75 -3.54
N HIS A 32 -5.79 11.47 -3.23
CA HIS A 32 -5.05 10.31 -3.75
C HIS A 32 -4.44 9.50 -2.60
N GLU A 33 -4.80 8.23 -2.51
CA GLU A 33 -4.27 7.30 -1.54
C GLU A 33 -3.51 6.18 -2.21
N VAL A 34 -2.38 5.80 -1.64
CA VAL A 34 -1.67 4.57 -1.99
C VAL A 34 -1.56 3.69 -0.76
N ALA A 35 -2.06 2.47 -0.87
CA ALA A 35 -2.06 1.52 0.23
C ALA A 35 -0.85 0.59 0.16
N PHE A 36 -0.29 0.28 1.33
CA PHE A 36 0.75 -0.71 1.53
C PHE A 36 0.17 -1.93 2.23
N VAL A 37 0.35 -3.08 1.63
CA VAL A 37 -0.12 -4.34 2.18
C VAL A 37 0.97 -5.41 2.04
N GLY A 38 0.93 -6.41 2.88
CA GLY A 38 1.85 -7.54 2.80
C GLY A 38 1.68 -8.44 4.02
N ARG A 39 2.22 -9.64 3.91
CA ARG A 39 2.24 -10.59 5.00
C ARG A 39 2.99 -10.03 6.21
N SER A 40 2.64 -10.51 7.39
CA SER A 40 3.43 -10.25 8.60
C SER A 40 4.90 -10.58 8.34
N ASN A 41 5.78 -9.66 8.73
CA ASN A 41 7.22 -9.74 8.49
C ASN A 41 7.66 -9.67 7.00
N ALA A 42 6.80 -9.32 6.06
CA ALA A 42 7.19 -9.06 4.67
C ALA A 42 8.05 -7.78 4.51
N GLY A 43 8.25 -7.00 5.57
CA GLY A 43 9.07 -5.79 5.54
C GLY A 43 8.29 -4.50 5.28
N LYS A 44 6.94 -4.52 5.43
CA LYS A 44 6.06 -3.38 5.15
C LYS A 44 6.44 -2.11 5.93
N SER A 45 6.50 -2.16 7.25
CA SER A 45 6.90 -0.99 8.07
C SER A 45 8.32 -0.52 7.77
N SER A 46 9.24 -1.45 7.44
CA SER A 46 10.59 -1.10 7.03
C SER A 46 10.61 -0.36 5.69
N ALA A 47 9.77 -0.77 4.74
CA ALA A 47 9.66 -0.12 3.43
C ALA A 47 9.04 1.29 3.57
N ILE A 48 7.93 1.43 4.29
CA ILE A 48 7.30 2.74 4.54
C ILE A 48 8.31 3.67 5.21
N ASN A 49 8.99 3.21 6.27
CA ASN A 49 9.97 4.01 6.99
C ASN A 49 11.18 4.41 6.14
N ALA A 50 11.64 3.53 5.26
CA ALA A 50 12.72 3.82 4.33
C ALA A 50 12.31 4.85 3.27
N LEU A 51 11.16 4.65 2.62
CA LEU A 51 10.60 5.56 1.60
C LEU A 51 10.32 6.95 2.17
N THR A 52 9.81 7.02 3.39
CA THR A 52 9.54 8.29 4.08
C THR A 52 10.76 8.88 4.79
N ARG A 53 11.91 8.17 4.80
CA ARG A 53 13.12 8.54 5.55
C ARG A 53 12.87 8.78 7.04
N GLN A 54 11.85 8.13 7.60
CA GLN A 54 11.45 8.26 9.01
C GLN A 54 11.53 6.90 9.71
N ARG A 55 12.34 6.78 10.77
CA ARG A 55 12.65 5.50 11.43
C ARG A 55 11.47 4.85 12.16
N GLN A 56 10.44 5.62 12.52
CA GLN A 56 9.35 5.17 13.39
C GLN A 56 7.95 5.64 12.94
N LEU A 57 7.78 6.05 11.68
CA LEU A 57 6.47 6.46 11.16
C LEU A 57 5.51 5.26 11.17
N ALA A 58 5.86 4.20 10.47
CA ALA A 58 5.13 2.94 10.54
C ALA A 58 5.76 2.02 11.59
N ARG A 59 4.96 1.54 12.53
CA ARG A 59 5.41 0.64 13.61
C ARG A 59 4.99 -0.78 13.31
N ALA A 60 5.93 -1.72 13.38
CA ALA A 60 5.60 -3.14 13.36
C ALA A 60 4.82 -3.49 14.64
N SER A 61 3.58 -3.93 14.50
CA SER A 61 2.84 -4.48 15.65
C SER A 61 3.52 -5.77 16.12
N LYS A 62 4.02 -5.77 17.35
CA LYS A 62 4.64 -6.95 17.96
C LYS A 62 3.62 -7.86 18.65
N THR A 63 2.37 -7.43 18.80
CA THR A 63 1.35 -8.15 19.55
C THR A 63 0.30 -8.72 18.61
N PRO A 64 0.22 -10.07 18.45
CA PRO A 64 -0.89 -10.71 17.74
C PRO A 64 -2.21 -10.39 18.45
N GLY A 65 -3.28 -10.12 17.68
CA GLY A 65 -4.64 -9.98 18.24
C GLY A 65 -5.06 -8.57 18.66
N ARG A 66 -4.21 -7.53 18.54
CA ARG A 66 -4.68 -6.14 18.63
C ARG A 66 -5.49 -5.77 17.39
N THR A 67 -6.48 -4.89 17.56
CA THR A 67 -7.33 -4.35 16.50
C THR A 67 -6.48 -3.98 15.28
N GLN A 68 -6.75 -4.62 14.17
CA GLN A 68 -6.02 -4.39 12.93
C GLN A 68 -6.56 -3.10 12.30
N LEU A 69 -5.83 -2.01 12.44
CA LEU A 69 -6.23 -0.68 12.00
C LEU A 69 -5.60 -0.34 10.65
N LEU A 70 -6.35 0.38 9.83
CA LEU A 70 -5.86 1.09 8.66
C LEU A 70 -5.20 2.37 9.16
N ASN A 71 -3.89 2.54 8.98
CA ASN A 71 -3.18 3.72 9.45
C ASN A 71 -2.94 4.68 8.29
N PHE A 72 -3.39 5.91 8.44
CA PHE A 72 -3.31 6.96 7.43
C PHE A 72 -2.18 7.93 7.75
N PHE A 73 -1.38 8.26 6.73
CA PHE A 73 -0.30 9.23 6.81
C PHE A 73 -0.49 10.28 5.71
N GLY A 74 -0.66 11.54 6.09
CA GLY A 74 -0.74 12.67 5.16
C GLY A 74 0.64 13.08 4.67
N LEU A 75 0.74 13.53 3.43
CA LEU A 75 1.99 13.95 2.80
C LEU A 75 2.06 15.48 2.61
N ASP A 76 0.98 16.09 2.12
CA ASP A 76 0.88 17.51 1.80
C ASP A 76 -0.54 18.03 2.08
N GLY A 77 -0.95 17.96 3.33
CA GLY A 77 -2.33 18.22 3.75
C GLY A 77 -3.21 16.97 3.63
N GLU A 78 -4.47 17.15 3.22
CA GLU A 78 -5.44 16.05 3.14
C GLU A 78 -5.51 15.36 1.77
N GLU A 79 -4.82 15.89 0.76
CA GLU A 79 -4.98 15.46 -0.62
C GLU A 79 -4.21 14.18 -0.96
N ARG A 80 -3.01 13.99 -0.41
CA ARG A 80 -2.18 12.82 -0.68
C ARG A 80 -1.87 12.05 0.58
N ARG A 81 -2.09 10.75 0.54
CA ARG A 81 -1.94 9.89 1.72
C ARG A 81 -1.27 8.56 1.39
N LEU A 82 -0.45 8.09 2.32
CA LEU A 82 -0.07 6.69 2.40
C LEU A 82 -0.97 5.99 3.40
N VAL A 83 -1.35 4.76 3.11
CA VAL A 83 -2.18 3.95 4.00
C VAL A 83 -1.46 2.64 4.32
N ASP A 84 -1.12 2.44 5.59
CA ASP A 84 -0.54 1.19 6.08
C ASP A 84 -1.67 0.23 6.46
N LEU A 85 -1.93 -0.74 5.59
CA LEU A 85 -2.92 -1.78 5.84
C LEU A 85 -2.38 -2.82 6.81
N PRO A 86 -3.23 -3.42 7.65
CA PRO A 86 -2.80 -4.50 8.54
C PRO A 86 -2.14 -5.64 7.78
N GLY A 87 -1.07 -6.18 8.33
CA GLY A 87 -0.43 -7.37 7.78
C GLY A 87 -1.32 -8.61 7.90
N TYR A 88 -1.25 -9.51 6.95
CA TYR A 88 -1.97 -10.77 6.96
C TYR A 88 -1.08 -11.97 7.31
N GLY A 89 -1.69 -13.16 7.48
CA GLY A 89 -0.95 -14.41 7.72
C GLY A 89 -0.45 -14.60 9.16
N TYR A 90 -1.09 -13.95 10.14
CA TYR A 90 -0.85 -14.26 11.54
C TYR A 90 -1.48 -15.62 11.91
N ALA A 91 -0.67 -16.59 12.34
CA ALA A 91 -1.15 -17.90 12.74
C ALA A 91 -2.00 -17.87 14.03
N ALA A 92 -1.76 -16.93 14.93
CA ALA A 92 -2.33 -16.88 16.27
C ALA A 92 -3.63 -16.05 16.39
N VAL A 93 -4.29 -15.71 15.27
CA VAL A 93 -5.55 -14.94 15.28
C VAL A 93 -6.74 -15.88 15.09
N PRO A 94 -7.81 -15.78 15.92
CA PRO A 94 -9.03 -16.57 15.74
C PRO A 94 -9.61 -16.44 14.33
N GLU A 95 -10.14 -17.54 13.77
CA GLU A 95 -10.60 -17.59 12.38
C GLU A 95 -11.71 -16.55 12.09
N ALA A 96 -12.65 -16.37 13.01
CA ALA A 96 -13.72 -15.36 12.89
C ALA A 96 -13.17 -13.93 12.73
N MET A 97 -12.07 -13.61 13.44
CA MET A 97 -11.41 -12.30 13.30
C MET A 97 -10.68 -12.16 11.96
N LYS A 98 -10.10 -13.23 11.43
CA LYS A 98 -9.48 -13.23 10.10
C LYS A 98 -10.52 -12.95 9.03
N ILE A 99 -11.67 -13.65 9.08
CA ILE A 99 -12.77 -13.48 8.13
C ILE A 99 -13.32 -12.04 8.17
N ALA A 100 -13.58 -11.52 9.36
CA ALA A 100 -14.07 -10.16 9.52
C ALA A 100 -13.06 -9.13 8.95
N TRP A 101 -11.79 -9.29 9.23
CA TRP A 101 -10.74 -8.43 8.71
C TRP A 101 -10.59 -8.54 7.20
N GLN A 102 -10.61 -9.74 6.62
CA GLN A 102 -10.56 -9.93 5.17
C GLN A 102 -11.71 -9.20 4.46
N LYS A 103 -12.92 -9.26 5.04
CA LYS A 103 -14.08 -8.55 4.52
C LYS A 103 -13.89 -7.03 4.55
N GLU A 104 -13.37 -6.47 5.64
CA GLU A 104 -13.08 -5.03 5.73
C GLU A 104 -11.99 -4.60 4.76
N LEU A 105 -10.93 -5.39 4.61
CA LEU A 105 -9.86 -5.12 3.65
C LEU A 105 -10.39 -5.18 2.21
N GLN A 106 -11.17 -6.20 1.88
CA GLN A 106 -11.79 -6.32 0.57
C GLN A 106 -12.72 -5.14 0.29
N ASN A 107 -13.55 -4.73 1.26
CA ASN A 107 -14.39 -3.55 1.13
C ASN A 107 -13.57 -2.28 0.89
N TYR A 108 -12.45 -2.11 1.61
CA TYR A 108 -11.55 -0.98 1.40
C TYR A 108 -10.98 -0.97 -0.02
N LEU A 109 -10.45 -2.10 -0.50
CA LEU A 109 -9.87 -2.19 -1.85
C LEU A 109 -10.90 -2.00 -2.97
N LEU A 110 -12.17 -2.40 -2.76
CA LEU A 110 -13.22 -2.33 -3.77
C LEU A 110 -14.00 -1.02 -3.79
N LYS A 111 -14.10 -0.32 -2.64
CA LYS A 111 -15.04 0.79 -2.47
C LYS A 111 -14.40 2.12 -2.07
N ARG A 112 -13.07 2.15 -1.92
CA ARG A 112 -12.38 3.38 -1.52
C ARG A 112 -12.06 4.24 -2.73
N ASP A 113 -12.82 5.31 -2.96
CA ASP A 113 -12.73 6.16 -4.15
C ASP A 113 -11.40 6.89 -4.29
N SER A 114 -10.78 7.28 -3.17
CA SER A 114 -9.45 7.94 -3.17
C SER A 114 -8.27 6.98 -3.38
N LEU A 115 -8.48 5.65 -3.34
CA LEU A 115 -7.41 4.67 -3.49
C LEU A 115 -6.99 4.54 -4.96
N ARG A 116 -5.73 4.86 -5.26
CA ARG A 116 -5.18 4.90 -6.63
C ARG A 116 -4.25 3.74 -6.95
N GLY A 117 -3.69 3.08 -5.95
CA GLY A 117 -2.76 1.98 -6.17
C GLY A 117 -2.45 1.18 -4.92
N LEU A 118 -1.97 -0.03 -5.12
CA LEU A 118 -1.60 -0.97 -4.06
C LEU A 118 -0.14 -1.36 -4.18
N MET A 119 0.66 -1.01 -3.18
CA MET A 119 2.01 -1.56 -2.97
C MET A 119 1.90 -2.88 -2.22
N LEU A 120 2.14 -3.99 -2.90
CA LEU A 120 2.09 -5.34 -2.32
C LEU A 120 3.51 -5.82 -2.01
N LEU A 121 3.81 -6.03 -0.73
CA LEU A 121 5.12 -6.41 -0.25
C LEU A 121 5.22 -7.92 -0.03
N MET A 122 6.13 -8.55 -0.74
CA MET A 122 6.43 -9.98 -0.60
C MET A 122 7.91 -10.17 -0.24
N ASP A 123 8.19 -10.98 0.77
CA ASP A 123 9.58 -11.41 1.03
C ASP A 123 10.08 -12.21 -0.18
N ILE A 124 11.19 -11.78 -0.80
CA ILE A 124 11.72 -12.40 -2.04
C ILE A 124 11.98 -13.89 -1.90
N ARG A 125 12.20 -14.38 -0.69
CA ARG A 125 12.47 -15.81 -0.42
C ARG A 125 11.21 -16.69 -0.46
N HIS A 126 10.03 -16.06 -0.32
CA HIS A 126 8.73 -16.76 -0.24
C HIS A 126 7.63 -15.91 -0.89
N PRO A 127 7.73 -15.56 -2.17
CA PRO A 127 6.72 -14.74 -2.85
C PRO A 127 5.53 -15.59 -3.31
N MET A 128 4.43 -14.94 -3.63
CA MET A 128 3.23 -15.55 -4.22
C MET A 128 2.60 -16.64 -3.34
N LEU A 129 2.53 -16.40 -2.04
CA LEU A 129 1.76 -17.25 -1.13
C LEU A 129 0.24 -17.00 -1.33
N ASN A 130 -0.60 -17.92 -0.84
CA ASN A 130 -2.04 -17.89 -1.08
C ASN A 130 -2.68 -16.53 -0.79
N TYR A 131 -2.33 -15.90 0.33
CA TYR A 131 -2.84 -14.56 0.67
C TYR A 131 -2.34 -13.45 -0.25
N ASP A 132 -1.13 -13.57 -0.81
CA ASP A 132 -0.62 -12.61 -1.80
C ASP A 132 -1.45 -12.68 -3.07
N VAL A 133 -1.80 -13.90 -3.49
CA VAL A 133 -2.66 -14.17 -4.66
C VAL A 133 -4.09 -13.66 -4.42
N GLU A 134 -4.63 -13.83 -3.22
CA GLU A 134 -5.95 -13.28 -2.87
C GLU A 134 -5.96 -11.75 -2.95
N MET A 135 -4.92 -11.08 -2.43
CA MET A 135 -4.78 -9.62 -2.55
C MET A 135 -4.77 -9.17 -4.00
N LEU A 136 -4.01 -9.84 -4.85
CA LEU A 136 -3.96 -9.56 -6.28
C LEU A 136 -5.32 -9.72 -6.95
N LYS A 137 -6.07 -10.78 -6.63
CA LYS A 137 -7.42 -11.01 -7.14
C LYS A 137 -8.40 -9.93 -6.71
N TRP A 138 -8.37 -9.49 -5.45
CA TRP A 138 -9.24 -8.42 -4.95
C TRP A 138 -8.89 -7.09 -5.59
N ALA A 139 -7.61 -6.76 -5.71
CA ALA A 139 -7.18 -5.54 -6.39
C ALA A 139 -7.62 -5.54 -7.86
N GLN A 140 -7.46 -6.67 -8.57
CA GLN A 140 -7.91 -6.81 -9.95
C GLN A 140 -9.44 -6.68 -10.10
N ALA A 141 -10.22 -7.26 -9.18
CA ALA A 141 -11.68 -7.10 -9.15
C ALA A 141 -12.09 -5.63 -8.94
N GLY A 142 -11.33 -4.87 -8.14
CA GLY A 142 -11.48 -3.44 -7.94
C GLY A 142 -10.85 -2.57 -9.02
N LYS A 143 -10.26 -3.16 -10.09
CA LYS A 143 -9.49 -2.45 -11.13
C LYS A 143 -8.36 -1.60 -10.56
N LEU A 144 -7.86 -1.94 -9.39
CA LEU A 144 -6.81 -1.23 -8.69
C LEU A 144 -5.44 -1.68 -9.22
N PRO A 145 -4.58 -0.79 -9.71
CA PRO A 145 -3.23 -1.15 -10.14
C PRO A 145 -2.38 -1.62 -8.95
N VAL A 146 -1.56 -2.64 -9.18
CA VAL A 146 -0.68 -3.23 -8.16
C VAL A 146 0.77 -3.15 -8.59
N HIS A 147 1.63 -2.75 -7.66
CA HIS A 147 3.07 -2.88 -7.77
C HIS A 147 3.61 -3.79 -6.67
N ILE A 148 4.30 -4.85 -7.05
CA ILE A 148 4.90 -5.82 -6.13
C ILE A 148 6.31 -5.36 -5.79
N LEU A 149 6.57 -5.15 -4.50
CA LEU A 149 7.91 -4.96 -3.98
C LEU A 149 8.42 -6.31 -3.45
N LEU A 150 9.38 -6.93 -4.16
CA LEU A 150 10.09 -8.11 -3.67
C LEU A 150 11.13 -7.66 -2.64
N THR A 151 10.70 -7.62 -1.39
CA THR A 151 11.47 -7.09 -0.27
C THR A 151 12.61 -8.00 0.16
N LYS A 152 13.57 -7.45 0.90
CA LYS A 152 14.75 -8.17 1.40
C LYS A 152 15.58 -8.79 0.29
N CYS A 153 15.62 -8.17 -0.88
CA CYS A 153 16.41 -8.67 -2.03
C CYS A 153 17.91 -8.76 -1.71
N ASP A 154 18.38 -8.03 -0.70
CA ASP A 154 19.74 -8.14 -0.14
C ASP A 154 20.07 -9.51 0.48
N LYS A 155 19.10 -10.38 0.70
CA LYS A 155 19.27 -11.75 1.18
C LYS A 155 19.59 -12.75 0.08
N LEU A 156 19.51 -12.33 -1.16
CA LEU A 156 19.86 -13.14 -2.35
C LEU A 156 20.93 -12.44 -3.17
N ASN A 157 21.74 -13.22 -3.88
CA ASN A 157 22.62 -12.70 -4.91
C ASN A 157 21.79 -12.23 -6.13
N ARG A 158 22.37 -11.36 -6.97
CA ARG A 158 21.68 -10.74 -8.11
C ARG A 158 21.03 -11.76 -9.06
N GLY A 159 21.72 -12.85 -9.40
CA GLY A 159 21.19 -13.90 -10.29
C GLY A 159 19.90 -14.52 -9.72
N PRO A 160 19.94 -15.17 -8.55
CA PRO A 160 18.75 -15.71 -7.89
C PRO A 160 17.63 -14.68 -7.67
N ALA A 161 17.96 -13.43 -7.34
CA ALA A 161 16.96 -12.39 -7.20
C ALA A 161 16.20 -12.12 -8.52
N MET A 162 16.93 -12.03 -9.64
CA MET A 162 16.31 -11.85 -10.97
C MET A 162 15.53 -13.08 -11.41
N THR A 163 15.97 -14.29 -11.09
CA THR A 163 15.19 -15.52 -11.32
C THR A 163 13.87 -15.47 -10.59
N THR A 164 13.84 -15.03 -9.31
CA THR A 164 12.59 -14.86 -8.55
C THR A 164 11.66 -13.85 -9.20
N VAL A 165 12.17 -12.73 -9.72
CA VAL A 165 11.34 -11.75 -10.48
C VAL A 165 10.64 -12.43 -11.66
N GLN A 166 11.40 -13.23 -12.46
CA GLN A 166 10.86 -13.95 -13.61
C GLN A 166 9.82 -14.99 -13.21
N GLU A 167 10.06 -15.74 -12.13
CA GLU A 167 9.11 -16.72 -11.60
C GLU A 167 7.82 -16.08 -11.13
N VAL A 168 7.88 -14.92 -10.44
CA VAL A 168 6.70 -14.17 -10.02
C VAL A 168 5.93 -13.66 -11.24
N ALA A 169 6.62 -13.09 -12.24
CA ALA A 169 5.98 -12.64 -13.49
C ALA A 169 5.30 -13.79 -14.23
N LYS A 170 5.93 -14.96 -14.29
CA LYS A 170 5.35 -16.17 -14.88
C LYS A 170 4.08 -16.60 -14.15
N LYS A 171 4.11 -16.66 -12.80
CA LYS A 171 2.95 -17.05 -11.98
C LYS A 171 1.79 -16.06 -12.12
N LEU A 172 2.07 -14.75 -12.21
CA LEU A 172 1.05 -13.73 -12.49
C LEU A 172 0.34 -14.04 -13.82
N LYS A 173 1.12 -14.25 -14.88
CA LYS A 173 0.60 -14.56 -16.21
C LYS A 173 -0.25 -15.86 -16.21
N GLU A 174 0.24 -16.92 -15.58
CA GLU A 174 -0.47 -18.22 -15.48
C GLU A 174 -1.80 -18.09 -14.75
N GLN A 175 -1.93 -17.15 -13.82
CA GLN A 175 -3.15 -16.91 -13.05
C GLN A 175 -4.03 -15.79 -13.63
N GLY A 176 -3.65 -15.20 -14.77
CA GLY A 176 -4.38 -14.08 -15.38
C GLY A 176 -4.38 -12.82 -14.51
N LEU A 177 -3.34 -12.64 -13.68
CA LEU A 177 -3.19 -11.49 -12.79
C LEU A 177 -2.21 -10.47 -13.38
N THR A 178 -2.48 -9.18 -13.12
CA THR A 178 -1.66 -8.07 -13.63
C THR A 178 -1.04 -7.30 -12.47
N ALA A 179 0.29 -7.17 -12.48
CA ALA A 179 1.03 -6.31 -11.56
C ALA A 179 2.40 -5.97 -12.16
N THR A 180 2.96 -4.83 -11.78
CA THR A 180 4.38 -4.53 -12.01
C THR A 180 5.21 -5.04 -10.83
N ILE A 181 6.51 -5.28 -11.04
CA ILE A 181 7.37 -5.93 -10.04
C ILE A 181 8.70 -5.18 -9.97
N SER A 182 9.21 -4.91 -8.77
CA SER A 182 10.59 -4.48 -8.57
C SER A 182 11.24 -5.17 -7.37
N LEU A 183 12.57 -5.20 -7.38
CA LEU A 183 13.37 -5.61 -6.23
C LEU A 183 13.43 -4.47 -5.22
N PHE A 184 13.35 -4.80 -3.93
CA PHE A 184 13.39 -3.80 -2.88
C PHE A 184 14.21 -4.24 -1.66
N SER A 185 15.04 -3.35 -1.15
CA SER A 185 15.72 -3.51 0.15
C SER A 185 15.75 -2.19 0.92
N ALA A 186 14.95 -2.09 1.97
CA ALA A 186 15.00 -0.96 2.89
C ALA A 186 16.37 -0.81 3.56
N LEU A 187 17.10 -1.92 3.77
CA LEU A 187 18.41 -1.94 4.41
C LEU A 187 19.50 -1.38 3.50
N ARG A 188 19.44 -1.67 2.19
CA ARG A 188 20.48 -1.30 1.20
C ARG A 188 20.05 -0.16 0.29
N GLY A 189 18.84 0.35 0.42
CA GLY A 189 18.30 1.40 -0.46
C GLY A 189 18.03 0.95 -1.89
N ILE A 190 17.93 -0.36 -2.15
CA ILE A 190 17.68 -0.89 -3.50
C ILE A 190 16.21 -0.71 -3.83
N GLY A 191 15.88 -0.25 -5.06
CA GLY A 191 14.52 -0.11 -5.56
C GLY A 191 13.76 1.08 -4.99
N MET A 192 14.46 2.02 -4.33
CA MET A 192 13.83 3.21 -3.72
C MET A 192 13.25 4.16 -4.77
N GLU A 193 13.97 4.41 -5.85
CA GLU A 193 13.54 5.32 -6.92
C GLU A 193 12.39 4.70 -7.72
N GLU A 194 12.48 3.42 -8.10
CA GLU A 194 11.42 2.71 -8.82
C GLU A 194 10.11 2.66 -8.00
N ALA A 195 10.21 2.45 -6.69
CA ALA A 195 9.05 2.51 -5.81
C ALA A 195 8.50 3.95 -5.70
N ALA A 196 9.38 4.96 -5.66
CA ALA A 196 8.99 6.35 -5.60
C ALA A 196 8.31 6.79 -6.91
N ASP A 197 8.80 6.38 -8.08
CA ASP A 197 8.16 6.64 -9.38
C ASP A 197 6.72 6.12 -9.40
N LYS A 198 6.50 4.88 -8.94
CA LYS A 198 5.16 4.31 -8.86
C LYS A 198 4.26 5.03 -7.88
N LEU A 199 4.79 5.45 -6.75
CA LEU A 199 4.06 6.27 -5.78
C LEU A 199 3.70 7.63 -6.36
N GLY A 200 4.64 8.27 -7.07
CA GLY A 200 4.41 9.55 -7.75
C GLY A 200 3.31 9.47 -8.80
N GLU A 201 3.34 8.43 -9.64
CA GLU A 201 2.31 8.17 -10.64
C GLU A 201 0.91 8.11 -10.00
N TRP A 202 0.73 7.33 -8.93
CA TRP A 202 -0.57 7.14 -8.28
C TRP A 202 -0.99 8.27 -7.35
N LEU A 203 -0.02 9.01 -6.81
CA LEU A 203 -0.28 10.20 -6.00
C LEU A 203 -0.45 11.46 -6.86
N HIS A 204 -0.32 11.37 -8.20
CA HIS A 204 -0.29 12.50 -9.11
C HIS A 204 0.70 13.57 -8.63
N TYR A 205 1.98 13.17 -8.49
CA TYR A 205 3.05 14.06 -8.04
C TYR A 205 4.37 13.83 -8.80
N PRO A 206 5.03 14.91 -9.28
CA PRO A 206 4.55 16.29 -9.23
C PRO A 206 3.24 16.46 -10.02
N PRO A 207 2.39 17.44 -9.65
CA PRO A 207 1.17 17.72 -10.41
C PRO A 207 1.53 18.00 -11.87
N GLN A 208 0.79 17.45 -12.82
CA GLN A 208 0.94 17.80 -14.22
C GLN A 208 0.37 19.20 -14.44
N GLU A 209 1.09 20.06 -15.17
CA GLU A 209 0.62 21.41 -15.45
C GLU A 209 -0.73 21.35 -16.18
N GLY A 210 -1.79 21.85 -15.52
CA GLY A 210 -3.15 21.93 -16.08
C GLY A 210 -4.22 21.04 -15.44
N GLU A 211 -3.89 20.10 -14.57
CA GLU A 211 -4.91 19.34 -13.84
C GLU A 211 -5.32 20.06 -12.54
N ALA A 212 -6.49 20.73 -12.58
CA ALA A 212 -7.14 21.19 -11.36
C ALA A 212 -7.60 19.96 -10.54
N ILE A 213 -7.25 19.95 -9.27
CA ILE A 213 -7.72 18.93 -8.33
C ILE A 213 -9.25 19.03 -8.27
N PRO A 214 -10.01 17.93 -8.40
CA PRO A 214 -11.47 17.98 -8.29
C PRO A 214 -11.85 18.55 -6.93
N GLU A 215 -12.44 19.75 -6.92
CA GLU A 215 -13.04 20.31 -5.70
C GLU A 215 -14.11 19.35 -5.18
N ALA A 216 -14.12 19.11 -3.86
CA ALA A 216 -15.16 18.34 -3.21
C ALA A 216 -16.52 18.98 -3.54
N ASN A 217 -17.43 18.19 -4.13
CA ASN A 217 -18.77 18.63 -4.46
C ASN A 217 -19.53 18.91 -3.14
N PRO A 218 -19.89 20.17 -2.79
CA PRO A 218 -20.55 20.48 -1.52
C PRO A 218 -22.08 20.33 -1.65
N GLY A 219 -22.56 19.17 -2.05
CA GLY A 219 -23.98 19.03 -2.36
C GLY A 219 -24.51 17.63 -2.28
N GLU A 220 -24.61 17.09 -1.08
CA GLU A 220 -25.71 16.20 -0.68
C GLU A 220 -26.01 16.48 0.78
N GLU A 221 -26.75 17.57 1.01
CA GLU A 221 -27.48 17.76 2.25
C GLU A 221 -28.55 16.69 2.36
N ASP A 222 -28.43 15.92 3.43
CA ASP A 222 -29.33 14.91 3.93
C ASP A 222 -30.77 15.47 4.04
N SER A 223 -31.62 15.13 3.06
CA SER A 223 -33.06 15.42 3.17
C SER A 223 -33.68 14.38 4.08
N ALA A 224 -33.87 14.76 5.34
CA ALA A 224 -34.67 14.01 6.29
C ALA A 224 -36.11 13.84 5.76
N PRO A 225 -36.74 12.65 5.91
CA PRO A 225 -38.14 12.46 5.54
C PRO A 225 -39.08 13.23 6.51
N PRO A 226 -40.21 13.77 6.02
CA PRO A 226 -41.16 14.45 6.86
C PRO A 226 -41.89 13.49 7.80
N ALA A 227 -42.28 13.99 8.98
CA ALA A 227 -42.94 13.32 10.08
C ALA A 227 -44.29 12.69 9.72
#